data_8f273e6e716a2f886150459f01253edd
#
_entry.id   8f273e6e716a2f886150459f01253edd
#
_cell.length_a   1.000
_cell.length_b   1.000
_cell.length_c   1.000
_cell.angle_alpha   90.00
_cell.angle_beta   90.00
_cell.angle_gamma   90.00
#
_symmetry.space_group_name_H-M   'P 1'
#
loop_
_entity.id
_entity.type
_entity.pdbx_description
1 polymer ?
#
loop_
_entity_poly.entity_id
_entity_poly.type
_entity_poly.pdbx_seq_one_letter_code
_entity_poly.pdbx_strand_id
1 'polypeptide(L)'
;MTRRISGQSFDTTLMGTMVHVEKASLSITDNSAVAQTRGIPDGFVDGDVAAEVEFELDAKNFTLLSDAAKRAGSWRGMKPDDVLFYADTGDEQMKVEAFGVKLQISDLLDVDPKGGSKGVHKIKGFVTSPDFVHINGVPYLSDDDTRHLKG
;
A
#
# COMPACT_ATOMS: atom_id res chain seq x y z
N MET A 1 -6.72 -0.07 -30.73
CA MET A 1 -7.26 0.68 -29.59
C MET A 1 -6.48 0.33 -28.35
N THR A 2 -5.93 1.31 -27.64
CA THR A 2 -5.09 1.08 -26.45
C THR A 2 -5.95 0.69 -25.26
N ARG A 3 -5.61 -0.42 -24.60
CA ARG A 3 -6.26 -0.82 -23.35
C ARG A 3 -5.61 -0.08 -22.20
N ARG A 4 -6.43 0.64 -21.46
CA ARG A 4 -5.94 1.43 -20.35
C ARG A 4 -6.09 0.68 -19.03
N ILE A 5 -5.19 0.99 -18.09
CA ILE A 5 -5.24 0.42 -16.76
C ILE A 5 -6.44 1.00 -16.01
N SER A 6 -7.20 0.11 -15.40
CA SER A 6 -8.33 0.45 -14.55
C SER A 6 -8.21 -0.30 -13.22
N GLY A 7 -9.10 -0.02 -12.27
CA GLY A 7 -9.12 -0.73 -11.01
C GLY A 7 -9.26 -2.23 -11.15
N GLN A 8 -9.95 -2.70 -12.18
CA GLN A 8 -10.12 -4.13 -12.45
C GLN A 8 -8.87 -4.78 -13.01
N SER A 9 -7.91 -3.99 -13.48
CA SER A 9 -6.66 -4.50 -14.06
C SER A 9 -5.61 -4.84 -13.03
N PHE A 10 -5.79 -4.41 -11.76
CA PHE A 10 -4.78 -4.61 -10.73
C PHE A 10 -4.95 -5.95 -10.02
N ASP A 11 -3.84 -6.68 -9.96
CA ASP A 11 -3.70 -7.84 -9.08
C ASP A 11 -2.98 -7.38 -7.82
N THR A 12 -3.48 -7.81 -6.67
CA THR A 12 -2.92 -7.43 -5.38
C THR A 12 -2.47 -8.67 -4.62
N THR A 13 -1.23 -8.65 -4.15
CA THR A 13 -0.68 -9.72 -3.30
C THR A 13 -0.48 -9.18 -1.90
N LEU A 14 -1.14 -9.81 -0.93
CA LEU A 14 -1.07 -9.49 0.49
C LEU A 14 -0.61 -10.73 1.25
N MET A 15 0.40 -10.57 2.10
CA MET A 15 0.90 -11.66 2.95
C MET A 15 1.20 -12.94 2.17
N GLY A 16 1.73 -12.79 0.95
CA GLY A 16 2.05 -13.91 0.06
C GLY A 16 0.84 -14.52 -0.64
N THR A 17 -0.35 -13.98 -0.45
CA THR A 17 -1.58 -14.48 -1.04
C THR A 17 -2.15 -13.46 -2.02
N MET A 18 -2.50 -13.92 -3.22
CA MET A 18 -3.18 -13.05 -4.18
C MET A 18 -4.64 -12.89 -3.76
N VAL A 19 -5.08 -11.66 -3.59
CA VAL A 19 -6.46 -11.35 -3.22
C VAL A 19 -7.06 -10.36 -4.21
N HIS A 20 -8.35 -10.46 -4.41
CA HIS A 20 -9.09 -9.46 -5.18
C HIS A 20 -9.60 -8.38 -4.22
N VAL A 21 -9.31 -7.13 -4.52
CA VAL A 21 -9.75 -6.01 -3.69
C VAL A 21 -10.84 -5.24 -4.40
N GLU A 22 -11.87 -4.83 -3.64
CA GLU A 22 -12.92 -3.97 -4.15
C GLU A 22 -12.39 -2.56 -4.38
N LYS A 23 -11.49 -2.14 -3.51
CA LYS A 23 -10.82 -0.84 -3.62
C LYS A 23 -9.45 -0.94 -2.98
N ALA A 24 -8.48 -0.28 -3.59
CA ALA A 24 -7.14 -0.20 -3.03
C ALA A 24 -6.59 1.20 -3.25
N SER A 25 -5.87 1.70 -2.26
CA SER A 25 -5.16 2.97 -2.39
C SER A 25 -3.83 2.89 -1.68
N LEU A 26 -2.85 3.57 -2.23
CA LEU A 26 -1.55 3.75 -1.61
C LEU A 26 -1.21 5.23 -1.72
N SER A 27 -0.94 5.86 -0.59
CA SER A 27 -0.57 7.26 -0.56
C SER A 27 0.77 7.44 0.12
N ILE A 28 1.56 8.37 -0.41
CA ILE A 28 2.86 8.73 0.13
C ILE A 28 2.76 10.15 0.65
N THR A 29 3.20 10.34 1.89
CA THR A 29 3.35 11.66 2.48
C THR A 29 4.83 12.00 2.51
N ASP A 30 5.21 13.07 1.84
CA ASP A 30 6.58 13.53 1.78
C ASP A 30 6.60 14.97 2.30
N ASN A 31 7.27 15.18 3.41
CA ASN A 31 7.33 16.47 4.11
C ASN A 31 8.53 17.30 3.70
N SER A 32 9.12 17.04 2.52
CA SER A 32 10.13 17.90 1.95
C SER A 32 9.58 19.31 1.77
N ALA A 33 10.40 20.29 2.03
CA ALA A 33 9.94 21.68 2.02
C ALA A 33 10.95 22.57 1.33
N VAL A 34 10.48 23.71 0.84
CA VAL A 34 11.38 24.71 0.26
C VAL A 34 12.18 25.37 1.38
N ALA A 35 13.48 25.48 1.19
CA ALA A 35 14.32 26.29 2.05
C ALA A 35 14.25 27.75 1.58
N GLN A 36 14.21 28.69 2.52
CA GLN A 36 14.12 30.10 2.18
C GLN A 36 15.23 30.89 2.83
N THR A 37 15.79 31.83 2.05
CA THR A 37 16.74 32.82 2.55
C THR A 37 16.12 34.19 2.34
N ARG A 38 15.86 34.89 3.44
CA ARG A 38 15.22 36.23 3.43
C ARG A 38 13.87 36.25 2.69
N GLY A 39 13.09 35.16 2.86
CA GLY A 39 11.79 35.05 2.23
C GLY A 39 11.82 34.64 0.76
N ILE A 40 12.97 34.33 0.21
CA ILE A 40 13.14 33.93 -1.20
C ILE A 40 13.51 32.45 -1.23
N PRO A 41 12.90 31.64 -2.12
CA PRO A 41 13.27 30.24 -2.23
C PRO A 41 14.76 30.05 -2.50
N ASP A 42 15.40 29.18 -1.75
CA ASP A 42 16.83 28.90 -1.86
C ASP A 42 17.07 27.41 -1.52
N GLY A 43 16.72 26.55 -2.50
CA GLY A 43 16.87 25.11 -2.35
C GLY A 43 15.70 24.47 -1.63
N PHE A 44 15.95 23.29 -1.08
CA PHE A 44 14.93 22.53 -0.36
C PHE A 44 15.56 21.78 0.80
N VAL A 45 14.71 21.39 1.76
CA VAL A 45 15.11 20.52 2.87
C VAL A 45 14.26 19.25 2.79
N ASP A 46 14.89 18.12 3.04
CA ASP A 46 14.21 16.84 3.12
C ASP A 46 13.48 16.74 4.46
N GLY A 47 12.26 16.23 4.40
CA GLY A 47 11.47 15.97 5.59
C GLY A 47 11.17 14.48 5.72
N ASP A 48 10.35 14.16 6.70
CA ASP A 48 9.93 12.79 6.94
C ASP A 48 9.06 12.27 5.80
N VAL A 49 9.15 10.98 5.53
CA VAL A 49 8.30 10.30 4.57
C VAL A 49 7.51 9.21 5.26
N ALA A 50 6.29 8.99 4.80
CA ALA A 50 5.43 7.92 5.28
C ALA A 50 4.57 7.42 4.12
N ALA A 51 4.19 6.16 4.16
CA ALA A 51 3.28 5.59 3.18
C ALA A 51 2.24 4.74 3.87
N GLU A 52 1.01 4.87 3.42
CA GLU A 52 -0.13 4.10 3.91
C GLU A 52 -0.83 3.42 2.76
N VAL A 53 -1.32 2.21 3.01
CA VAL A 53 -2.17 1.49 2.07
C VAL A 53 -3.53 1.27 2.70
N GLU A 54 -4.56 1.27 1.90
CA GLU A 54 -5.92 0.92 2.31
C GLU A 54 -6.52 -0.06 1.32
N PHE A 55 -7.22 -1.04 1.85
CA PHE A 55 -7.91 -2.04 1.04
C PHE A 55 -9.33 -2.21 1.52
N GLU A 56 -10.24 -2.41 0.57
CA GLU A 56 -11.59 -2.89 0.86
C GLU A 56 -11.73 -4.28 0.28
N LEU A 57 -12.04 -5.25 1.12
CA LEU A 57 -12.17 -6.65 0.75
C LEU A 57 -13.59 -7.13 1.01
N ASP A 58 -14.11 -7.98 0.13
CA ASP A 58 -15.36 -8.69 0.42
C ASP A 58 -15.09 -9.84 1.41
N ALA A 59 -16.14 -10.52 1.86
CA ALA A 59 -16.01 -11.60 2.85
C ALA A 59 -15.12 -12.74 2.36
N LYS A 60 -15.20 -13.07 1.08
CA LYS A 60 -14.41 -14.17 0.51
C LYS A 60 -12.92 -13.87 0.55
N ASN A 61 -12.53 -12.69 0.10
CA ASN A 61 -11.11 -12.29 0.07
C ASN A 61 -10.59 -11.97 1.47
N PHE A 62 -11.46 -11.45 2.35
CA PHE A 62 -11.10 -11.25 3.75
C PHE A 62 -10.81 -12.61 4.42
N THR A 63 -11.55 -13.65 4.10
CA THR A 63 -11.30 -14.99 4.61
C THR A 63 -9.93 -15.52 4.16
N LEU A 64 -9.51 -15.22 2.94
CA LEU A 64 -8.18 -15.59 2.47
C LEU A 64 -7.08 -14.93 3.32
N LEU A 65 -7.28 -13.67 3.67
CA LEU A 65 -6.34 -12.98 4.54
C LEU A 65 -6.40 -13.52 5.98
N SER A 66 -7.56 -13.97 6.42
CA SER A 66 -7.74 -14.58 7.75
C SER A 66 -6.87 -15.82 7.92
N ASP A 67 -6.61 -16.55 6.85
CA ASP A 67 -5.73 -17.72 6.92
C ASP A 67 -4.31 -17.33 7.27
N ALA A 68 -3.83 -16.18 6.78
CA ALA A 68 -2.52 -15.66 7.16
C ALA A 68 -2.49 -15.26 8.63
N ALA A 69 -3.56 -14.64 9.14
CA ALA A 69 -3.67 -14.29 10.54
C ALA A 69 -3.69 -15.52 11.43
N LYS A 70 -4.35 -16.60 10.99
CA LYS A 70 -4.36 -17.87 11.68
C LYS A 70 -2.97 -18.46 11.84
N ARG A 71 -2.18 -18.43 10.75
CA ARG A 71 -0.81 -18.95 10.80
C ARG A 71 0.07 -18.14 11.73
N ALA A 72 -0.20 -16.84 11.86
CA ALA A 72 0.53 -15.96 12.78
C ALA A 72 0.03 -16.05 14.22
N GLY A 73 -1.12 -16.66 14.44
CA GLY A 73 -1.74 -16.80 15.75
C GLY A 73 -2.68 -15.66 16.14
N SER A 74 -2.61 -14.52 15.47
CA SER A 74 -3.48 -13.37 15.69
C SER A 74 -3.34 -12.37 14.57
N TRP A 75 -4.29 -11.44 14.45
CA TRP A 75 -4.20 -10.35 13.48
C TRP A 75 -3.04 -9.41 13.79
N ARG A 76 -2.88 -9.02 15.04
CA ARG A 76 -1.75 -8.14 15.41
C ARG A 76 -0.41 -8.86 15.38
N GLY A 77 -0.42 -10.18 15.45
CA GLY A 77 0.78 -11.00 15.38
C GLY A 77 1.32 -11.21 13.97
N MET A 78 0.57 -10.81 12.94
CA MET A 78 1.10 -10.87 11.57
C MET A 78 2.28 -9.93 11.43
N LYS A 79 3.39 -10.47 10.95
CA LYS A 79 4.60 -9.67 10.74
C LYS A 79 4.44 -8.80 9.51
N PRO A 80 5.12 -7.64 9.46
CA PRO A 80 5.12 -6.84 8.23
C PRO A 80 5.60 -7.66 7.05
N ASP A 81 4.95 -7.50 5.91
CA ASP A 81 5.30 -8.18 4.67
C ASP A 81 5.09 -7.24 3.50
N ASP A 82 5.61 -7.60 2.36
CA ASP A 82 5.54 -6.76 1.18
C ASP A 82 4.17 -6.85 0.53
N VAL A 83 3.71 -5.73 -0.01
CA VAL A 83 2.45 -5.65 -0.76
C VAL A 83 2.79 -5.28 -2.20
N LEU A 84 2.25 -6.04 -3.12
CA LEU A 84 2.48 -5.83 -4.55
C LEU A 84 1.16 -5.50 -5.24
N PHE A 85 1.16 -4.40 -5.98
CA PHE A 85 0.09 -4.05 -6.92
C PHE A 85 0.66 -4.14 -8.33
N TYR A 86 0.04 -4.95 -9.17
CA TYR A 86 0.50 -5.16 -10.51
C TYR A 86 -0.65 -5.10 -11.50
N ALA A 87 -0.47 -4.37 -12.59
CA ALA A 87 -1.43 -4.31 -13.67
C ALA A 87 -0.71 -4.35 -15.00
N ASP A 88 -1.18 -5.22 -15.89
CA ASP A 88 -0.65 -5.34 -17.25
C ASP A 88 -1.82 -5.62 -18.19
N THR A 89 -2.09 -4.69 -19.09
CA THR A 89 -3.16 -4.83 -20.09
C THR A 89 -2.61 -5.21 -21.47
N GLY A 90 -1.28 -5.42 -21.57
CA GLY A 90 -0.60 -5.61 -22.86
C GLY A 90 -0.16 -4.30 -23.49
N ASP A 91 -0.92 -3.23 -23.32
CA ASP A 91 -0.60 -1.91 -23.83
C ASP A 91 0.02 -1.01 -22.75
N GLU A 92 -0.41 -1.19 -21.50
CA GLU A 92 0.09 -0.45 -20.36
C GLU A 92 0.49 -1.41 -19.26
N GLN A 93 1.51 -1.05 -18.51
CA GLN A 93 2.01 -1.85 -17.40
C GLN A 93 2.32 -0.93 -16.22
N MET A 94 1.92 -1.34 -15.02
CA MET A 94 2.24 -0.61 -13.81
C MET A 94 2.49 -1.59 -12.68
N LYS A 95 3.55 -1.34 -11.94
CA LYS A 95 3.92 -2.15 -10.79
C LYS A 95 4.24 -1.23 -9.62
N VAL A 96 3.59 -1.47 -8.49
CA VAL A 96 3.86 -0.72 -7.25
C VAL A 96 4.13 -1.72 -6.15
N GLU A 97 5.26 -1.57 -5.49
CA GLU A 97 5.65 -2.44 -4.37
C GLU A 97 5.81 -1.59 -3.12
N ALA A 98 5.11 -1.98 -2.05
CA ALA A 98 5.27 -1.37 -0.74
C ALA A 98 5.92 -2.41 0.17
N PHE A 99 7.02 -2.05 0.80
CA PHE A 99 7.84 -3.00 1.54
C PHE A 99 7.61 -2.92 3.04
N GLY A 100 7.49 -4.09 3.67
CA GLY A 100 7.35 -4.18 5.11
C GLY A 100 6.07 -3.54 5.64
N VAL A 101 4.95 -3.83 4.99
CA VAL A 101 3.66 -3.24 5.36
C VAL A 101 3.08 -3.98 6.56
N LYS A 102 2.84 -3.23 7.63
CA LYS A 102 2.16 -3.73 8.83
C LYS A 102 0.67 -3.46 8.69
N LEU A 103 -0.13 -4.51 8.67
CA LEU A 103 -1.57 -4.41 8.46
C LEU A 103 -2.32 -4.15 9.76
N GLN A 104 -3.39 -3.36 9.66
CA GLN A 104 -4.32 -3.06 10.74
C GLN A 104 -5.74 -3.17 10.19
N ILE A 105 -6.66 -3.69 11.00
CA ILE A 105 -8.07 -3.68 10.62
C ILE A 105 -8.62 -2.31 11.02
N SER A 106 -9.15 -1.57 10.04
CA SER A 106 -9.72 -0.24 10.32
C SER A 106 -11.23 -0.31 10.51
N ASP A 107 -11.94 -0.96 9.57
CA ASP A 107 -13.38 -1.17 9.67
C ASP A 107 -13.66 -2.66 9.46
N LEU A 108 -14.01 -3.34 10.53
CA LEU A 108 -14.26 -4.77 10.46
C LEU A 108 -15.64 -5.06 9.87
N LEU A 109 -16.64 -4.32 10.29
CA LEU A 109 -17.99 -4.49 9.79
C LEU A 109 -18.56 -3.16 9.37
N ASP A 110 -19.05 -3.11 8.13
CA ASP A 110 -19.79 -1.97 7.59
C ASP A 110 -20.89 -2.56 6.74
N VAL A 111 -21.97 -2.99 7.42
CA VAL A 111 -23.06 -3.72 6.80
C VAL A 111 -24.37 -2.98 7.05
N ASP A 112 -25.09 -2.68 5.99
CA ASP A 112 -26.44 -2.15 6.06
C ASP A 112 -27.43 -3.26 5.68
N PRO A 113 -28.13 -3.84 6.66
CA PRO A 113 -29.06 -4.95 6.36
C PRO A 113 -30.25 -4.53 5.51
N LYS A 114 -30.52 -3.24 5.37
CA LYS A 114 -31.60 -2.72 4.52
C LYS A 114 -31.12 -2.40 3.09
N GLY A 115 -29.81 -2.30 2.89
CA GLY A 115 -29.23 -2.01 1.59
C GLY A 115 -28.94 -3.28 0.80
N GLY A 116 -28.89 -3.14 -0.51
CA GLY A 116 -28.55 -4.24 -1.41
C GLY A 116 -27.05 -4.36 -1.70
N SER A 117 -26.22 -3.56 -1.05
CA SER A 117 -24.78 -3.57 -1.30
C SER A 117 -24.08 -4.64 -0.48
N LYS A 118 -22.94 -5.12 -1.00
CA LYS A 118 -22.09 -6.06 -0.29
C LYS A 118 -21.49 -5.42 0.96
N GLY A 119 -21.33 -6.19 2.03
CA GLY A 119 -20.52 -5.80 3.14
C GLY A 119 -19.04 -5.76 2.74
N VAL A 120 -18.32 -4.78 3.19
CA VAL A 120 -16.89 -4.67 2.94
C VAL A 120 -16.13 -4.61 4.25
N HIS A 121 -14.90 -5.09 4.22
CA HIS A 121 -13.97 -5.03 5.35
C HIS A 121 -12.81 -4.14 4.94
N LYS A 122 -12.51 -3.14 5.73
CA LYS A 122 -11.44 -2.20 5.43
C LYS A 122 -10.21 -2.53 6.23
N ILE A 123 -9.08 -2.60 5.54
CA ILE A 123 -7.79 -2.89 6.14
C ILE A 123 -6.84 -1.76 5.75
N LYS A 124 -6.13 -1.26 6.73
CA LYS A 124 -5.07 -0.28 6.52
C LYS A 124 -3.72 -0.93 6.75
N GLY A 125 -2.70 -0.37 6.13
CA GLY A 125 -1.34 -0.77 6.40
C GLY A 125 -0.41 0.42 6.32
N PHE A 126 0.71 0.33 7.01
CA PHE A 126 1.74 1.36 6.91
C PHE A 126 3.08 0.69 6.64
N VAL A 127 3.90 1.38 5.86
CA VAL A 127 5.22 0.89 5.46
C VAL A 127 6.18 1.04 6.63
N THR A 128 6.91 -0.04 6.93
CA THR A 128 7.89 -0.04 8.02
C THR A 128 9.33 -0.26 7.54
N SER A 129 9.52 -0.64 6.29
CA SER A 129 10.86 -0.95 5.76
C SER A 129 11.54 0.30 5.19
N PRO A 130 12.87 0.44 5.33
CA PRO A 130 13.62 1.49 4.65
C PRO A 130 13.58 1.39 3.13
N ASP A 131 13.23 0.25 2.56
CA ASP A 131 13.01 0.10 1.12
C ASP A 131 11.81 0.89 0.64
N PHE A 132 10.90 1.20 1.53
CA PHE A 132 9.77 2.10 1.37
C PHE A 132 8.84 1.65 0.25
N VAL A 133 8.84 2.36 -0.88
CA VAL A 133 7.96 2.06 -2.01
C VAL A 133 8.80 2.09 -3.29
N HIS A 134 8.60 1.09 -4.14
CA HIS A 134 9.17 1.09 -5.49
C HIS A 134 8.04 1.24 -6.49
N ILE A 135 8.19 2.19 -7.42
CA ILE A 135 7.21 2.46 -8.46
C ILE A 135 7.84 2.09 -9.79
N ASN A 136 7.24 1.09 -10.46
CA ASN A 136 7.76 0.55 -11.72
C ASN A 136 9.24 0.15 -11.63
N GLY A 137 9.61 -0.43 -10.47
CA GLY A 137 10.98 -0.87 -10.22
C GLY A 137 11.93 0.22 -9.76
N VAL A 138 11.44 1.47 -9.63
CA VAL A 138 12.28 2.60 -9.24
C VAL A 138 11.99 2.95 -7.78
N PRO A 139 13.00 2.93 -6.89
CA PRO A 139 12.80 3.32 -5.50
C PRO A 139 12.35 4.77 -5.38
N TYR A 140 11.42 5.03 -4.46
CA TYR A 140 11.00 6.40 -4.16
C TYR A 140 12.09 7.15 -3.38
N LEU A 141 12.74 6.46 -2.43
CA LEU A 141 13.82 7.06 -1.64
C LEU A 141 15.15 6.93 -2.37
N SER A 142 16.01 7.92 -2.21
CA SER A 142 17.37 7.87 -2.76
C SER A 142 18.28 7.02 -1.87
N ASP A 143 19.44 6.64 -2.39
CA ASP A 143 20.44 5.92 -1.61
C ASP A 143 20.92 6.76 -0.41
N ASP A 144 20.97 8.07 -0.56
CA ASP A 144 21.37 8.96 0.53
C ASP A 144 20.35 8.94 1.67
N ASP A 145 19.04 8.78 1.35
CA ASP A 145 18.00 8.74 2.37
C ASP A 145 18.12 7.51 3.27
N THR A 146 18.64 6.40 2.73
CA THR A 146 18.62 5.10 3.41
C THR A 146 19.99 4.56 3.76
N ARG A 147 21.07 5.25 3.42
CA ARG A 147 22.44 4.71 3.55
C ARG A 147 22.84 4.32 4.98
N HIS A 148 22.23 4.93 5.99
CA HIS A 148 22.49 4.60 7.39
C HIS A 148 21.61 3.46 7.90
N LEU A 149 20.61 3.03 7.13
CA LEU A 149 19.65 2.01 7.51
C LEU A 149 19.86 0.69 6.78
N LYS A 150 20.45 0.76 5.58
CA LYS A 150 20.83 -0.42 4.79
C LYS A 150 22.34 -0.59 4.93
N GLY A 151 22.74 -1.56 5.66
CA GLY A 151 24.12 -1.83 5.98
C GLY A 151 25.08 -2.00 4.84
#